data_e852d3c1bbac780168f73e7be5458f81
#
_entry.id   e852d3c1bbac780168f73e7be5458f81
#
_cell.length_a   1.000
_cell.length_b   1.000
_cell.length_c   1.000
_cell.angle_alpha   90.00
_cell.angle_beta   90.00
_cell.angle_gamma   90.00
#
_symmetry.space_group_name_H-M   'P 1'
#
loop_
_entity.id
_entity.type
_entity.pdbx_description
1 polymer ?
#
loop_
_entity_poly.entity_id
_entity_poly.type
_entity_poly.pdbx_seq_one_letter_code
_entity_poly.pdbx_strand_id
1 'polypeptide(L)'
;IIIAPAADQAQDLPHGKLLYQRRSRVQRSGTDVEPFVTELPNEIGSRVALACIKPDLPQFNLLTLARKLVAAMVREKAAEVSALITGFTPAQCERIAEAIYAAALAAAAALPSFKKNRDKQAPGKLHLYGVADSARLRRTRAEAEGNALARHLTILPSNHLTPTEYMKQVRRLARSHRWKLKFYDVKTLQRMGAGAFTAVAQGSPVADAGIA
;
A
#
# COMPACT_ATOMS: atom_id res chain seq x y z
N ILE A 1 -10.88 -8.64 -8.45
CA ILE A 1 -9.57 -9.27 -8.64
C ILE A 1 -9.73 -10.76 -8.44
N ILE A 2 -9.20 -11.58 -9.35
CA ILE A 2 -9.19 -13.05 -9.23
C ILE A 2 -7.74 -13.51 -9.35
N ILE A 3 -7.30 -14.37 -8.42
CA ILE A 3 -5.97 -14.98 -8.43
C ILE A 3 -6.11 -16.49 -8.29
N ALA A 4 -5.53 -17.23 -9.24
CA ALA A 4 -5.54 -18.69 -9.30
C ALA A 4 -4.15 -19.24 -9.71
N PRO A 5 -3.80 -20.50 -9.39
CA PRO A 5 -2.54 -21.11 -9.86
C PRO A 5 -2.52 -21.36 -11.36
N ALA A 6 -3.67 -21.65 -11.95
CA ALA A 6 -3.85 -21.84 -13.38
C ALA A 6 -5.21 -21.27 -13.82
N ALA A 7 -5.32 -20.93 -15.08
CA ALA A 7 -6.53 -20.30 -15.63
C ALA A 7 -7.73 -21.26 -15.67
N ASP A 8 -7.50 -22.56 -15.80
CA ASP A 8 -8.52 -23.60 -15.77
C ASP A 8 -9.21 -23.73 -14.39
N GLN A 9 -8.48 -23.50 -13.32
CA GLN A 9 -9.04 -23.50 -11.96
C GLN A 9 -10.00 -22.35 -11.67
N ALA A 10 -9.99 -21.33 -12.51
CA ALA A 10 -10.97 -20.26 -12.44
C ALA A 10 -12.25 -20.55 -13.24
N GLN A 11 -12.33 -21.66 -13.98
CA GLN A 11 -13.48 -21.99 -14.85
C GLN A 11 -14.76 -22.31 -14.06
N ASP A 12 -14.62 -22.81 -12.83
CA ASP A 12 -15.74 -23.14 -11.94
C ASP A 12 -16.37 -21.89 -11.31
N LEU A 13 -15.73 -20.75 -11.44
CA LEU A 13 -16.27 -19.49 -10.97
C LEU A 13 -17.39 -18.97 -11.89
N PRO A 14 -18.30 -18.13 -11.41
CA PRO A 14 -19.24 -17.43 -12.25
C PRO A 14 -18.50 -16.68 -13.39
N HIS A 15 -18.90 -16.90 -14.63
CA HIS A 15 -18.22 -16.41 -15.84
C HIS A 15 -16.78 -16.94 -16.05
N GLY A 16 -16.32 -17.93 -15.30
CA GLY A 16 -14.94 -18.43 -15.36
C GLY A 16 -14.56 -18.96 -16.74
N LYS A 17 -15.45 -19.71 -17.42
CA LYS A 17 -15.23 -20.19 -18.80
C LYS A 17 -14.98 -19.03 -19.76
N LEU A 18 -15.75 -17.93 -19.64
CA LEU A 18 -15.60 -16.75 -20.46
C LEU A 18 -14.25 -16.04 -20.19
N LEU A 19 -13.87 -15.92 -18.92
CA LEU A 19 -12.58 -15.34 -18.52
C LEU A 19 -11.41 -16.15 -19.10
N TYR A 20 -11.48 -17.48 -19.00
CA TYR A 20 -10.49 -18.39 -19.59
C TYR A 20 -10.38 -18.21 -21.10
N GLN A 21 -11.49 -18.22 -21.83
CA GLN A 21 -11.52 -18.06 -23.28
C GLN A 21 -10.97 -16.70 -23.72
N ARG A 22 -11.31 -15.63 -23.04
CA ARG A 22 -10.81 -14.29 -23.35
C ARG A 22 -9.32 -14.17 -23.08
N ARG A 23 -8.86 -14.68 -21.92
CA ARG A 23 -7.45 -14.67 -21.56
C ARG A 23 -6.60 -15.47 -22.56
N SER A 24 -7.01 -16.68 -22.92
CA SER A 24 -6.26 -17.53 -23.85
C SER A 24 -6.09 -16.94 -25.25
N ARG A 25 -6.95 -16.01 -25.66
CA ARG A 25 -6.80 -15.26 -26.91
C ARG A 25 -5.74 -14.18 -26.86
N VAL A 26 -5.49 -13.62 -25.67
CA VAL A 26 -4.59 -12.45 -25.48
C VAL A 26 -3.23 -12.88 -24.94
N GLN A 27 -3.22 -13.81 -23.99
CA GLN A 27 -2.02 -14.27 -23.30
C GLN A 27 -1.72 -15.73 -23.65
N ARG A 28 -0.58 -15.95 -24.33
CA ARG A 28 -0.15 -17.29 -24.77
C ARG A 28 0.76 -18.02 -23.77
N SER A 29 1.27 -17.37 -22.74
CA SER A 29 2.19 -17.95 -21.75
C SER A 29 1.52 -18.20 -20.40
N GLY A 30 1.94 -19.29 -19.72
CA GLY A 30 1.24 -19.85 -18.56
C GLY A 30 1.33 -19.07 -17.23
N THR A 31 2.19 -18.05 -17.09
CA THR A 31 2.32 -17.28 -15.86
C THR A 31 2.30 -15.78 -16.14
N ASP A 32 1.50 -15.07 -15.37
CA ASP A 32 1.26 -13.65 -15.60
C ASP A 32 2.24 -12.76 -14.83
N VAL A 33 3.01 -11.99 -15.56
CA VAL A 33 3.70 -10.80 -15.04
C VAL A 33 2.77 -9.58 -15.06
N GLU A 34 1.77 -9.61 -15.96
CA GLU A 34 0.75 -8.59 -16.13
C GLU A 34 -0.65 -9.17 -15.89
N PRO A 35 -1.54 -8.46 -15.20
CA PRO A 35 -2.92 -8.90 -15.01
C PRO A 35 -3.69 -8.85 -16.33
N PHE A 36 -4.49 -9.87 -16.60
CA PHE A 36 -5.50 -9.83 -17.65
C PHE A 36 -6.73 -9.09 -17.16
N VAL A 37 -7.07 -7.98 -17.82
CA VAL A 37 -8.22 -7.13 -17.43
C VAL A 37 -9.30 -7.21 -18.48
N THR A 38 -10.55 -7.47 -18.07
CA THR A 38 -11.72 -7.51 -18.93
C THR A 38 -12.98 -7.11 -18.16
N GLU A 39 -14.07 -6.87 -18.90
CA GLU A 39 -15.39 -6.62 -18.35
C GLU A 39 -16.27 -7.87 -18.49
N LEU A 40 -17.13 -8.11 -17.49
CA LEU A 40 -18.11 -9.19 -17.53
C LEU A 40 -19.40 -8.69 -18.20
N PRO A 41 -20.10 -9.56 -18.95
CA PRO A 41 -21.39 -9.25 -19.55
C PRO A 41 -22.51 -9.43 -18.52
N ASN A 42 -22.42 -8.73 -17.39
CA ASN A 42 -23.46 -8.67 -16.39
C ASN A 42 -24.09 -7.26 -16.35
N GLU A 43 -25.25 -7.11 -15.74
CA GLU A 43 -26.03 -5.87 -15.71
C GLU A 43 -25.22 -4.66 -15.22
N ILE A 44 -24.29 -4.87 -14.29
CA ILE A 44 -23.48 -3.80 -13.70
C ILE A 44 -22.12 -3.59 -14.40
N GLY A 45 -21.81 -4.35 -15.47
CA GLY A 45 -20.54 -4.22 -16.19
C GLY A 45 -19.32 -4.44 -15.31
N SER A 46 -19.32 -5.51 -14.49
CA SER A 46 -18.22 -5.77 -13.54
C SER A 46 -16.87 -5.90 -14.24
N ARG A 47 -15.90 -5.11 -13.81
CA ARG A 47 -14.52 -5.20 -14.29
C ARG A 47 -13.74 -6.24 -13.47
N VAL A 48 -13.05 -7.13 -14.16
CA VAL A 48 -12.25 -8.20 -13.55
C VAL A 48 -10.79 -8.09 -13.98
N ALA A 49 -9.88 -8.15 -13.01
CA ALA A 49 -8.47 -8.38 -13.23
C ALA A 49 -8.12 -9.80 -12.76
N LEU A 50 -7.72 -10.65 -13.69
CA LEU A 50 -7.33 -12.05 -13.47
C LEU A 50 -5.81 -12.17 -13.55
N ALA A 51 -5.22 -12.86 -12.59
CA ALA A 51 -3.82 -13.26 -12.63
C ALA A 51 -3.68 -14.76 -12.32
N CYS A 52 -2.86 -15.43 -13.12
CA CYS A 52 -2.45 -16.81 -12.88
C CYS A 52 -1.00 -16.83 -12.40
N ILE A 53 -0.76 -17.34 -11.21
CA ILE A 53 0.56 -17.27 -10.58
C ILE A 53 1.01 -18.65 -10.09
N LYS A 54 2.31 -18.91 -10.14
CA LYS A 54 2.87 -20.08 -9.47
C LYS A 54 2.74 -19.93 -7.95
N PRO A 55 2.45 -21.03 -7.22
CA PRO A 55 2.30 -21.00 -5.76
C PRO A 55 3.54 -20.46 -5.01
N ASP A 56 4.72 -20.66 -5.59
CA ASP A 56 6.04 -20.28 -5.06
C ASP A 56 6.58 -18.95 -5.64
N LEU A 57 5.72 -18.13 -6.27
CA LEU A 57 6.13 -16.84 -6.84
C LEU A 57 6.92 -16.01 -5.82
N PRO A 58 8.13 -15.50 -6.16
CA PRO A 58 8.93 -14.70 -5.24
C PRO A 58 8.17 -13.49 -4.68
N GLN A 59 8.43 -13.13 -3.41
CA GLN A 59 7.68 -12.08 -2.72
C GLN A 59 7.68 -10.74 -3.45
N PHE A 60 8.82 -10.35 -4.02
CA PHE A 60 8.94 -9.12 -4.80
C PHE A 60 7.99 -9.13 -6.03
N ASN A 61 7.95 -10.26 -6.74
CA ASN A 61 7.10 -10.41 -7.92
C ASN A 61 5.62 -10.41 -7.54
N LEU A 62 5.27 -11.07 -6.42
CA LEU A 62 3.91 -11.09 -5.89
C LEU A 62 3.43 -9.67 -5.51
N LEU A 63 4.24 -8.91 -4.80
CA LEU A 63 3.93 -7.52 -4.44
C LEU A 63 3.81 -6.62 -5.67
N THR A 64 4.68 -6.84 -6.67
CA THR A 64 4.64 -6.09 -7.94
C THR A 64 3.34 -6.37 -8.69
N LEU A 65 2.96 -7.65 -8.79
CA LEU A 65 1.71 -8.06 -9.43
C LEU A 65 0.49 -7.54 -8.66
N ALA A 66 0.49 -7.63 -7.33
CA ALA A 66 -0.57 -7.09 -6.48
C ALA A 66 -0.79 -5.59 -6.72
N ARG A 67 0.29 -4.82 -6.85
CA ARG A 67 0.20 -3.38 -7.19
C ARG A 67 -0.43 -3.15 -8.56
N LYS A 68 -0.09 -3.96 -9.57
CA LYS A 68 -0.68 -3.86 -10.92
C LYS A 68 -2.17 -4.21 -10.90
N LEU A 69 -2.56 -5.26 -10.18
CA LEU A 69 -3.95 -5.67 -10.01
C LEU A 69 -4.80 -4.58 -9.34
N VAL A 70 -4.31 -4.04 -8.24
CA VAL A 70 -4.99 -2.94 -7.53
C VAL A 70 -5.06 -1.69 -8.39
N ALA A 71 -3.96 -1.32 -9.06
CA ALA A 71 -3.92 -0.16 -9.94
C ALA A 71 -4.91 -0.26 -11.10
N ALA A 72 -5.12 -1.46 -11.66
CA ALA A 72 -6.11 -1.68 -12.70
C ALA A 72 -7.54 -1.41 -12.23
N MET A 73 -7.86 -1.66 -10.94
CA MET A 73 -9.17 -1.37 -10.36
C MET A 73 -9.31 0.11 -9.96
N VAL A 74 -8.25 0.71 -9.41
CA VAL A 74 -8.24 2.11 -8.97
C VAL A 74 -8.44 3.08 -10.14
N ARG A 75 -7.88 2.79 -11.32
CA ARG A 75 -8.04 3.62 -12.52
C ARG A 75 -9.50 3.86 -12.90
N GLU A 76 -10.37 2.91 -12.61
CA GLU A 76 -11.80 2.98 -12.93
C GLU A 76 -12.64 3.60 -11.79
N LYS A 77 -11.98 4.16 -10.77
CA LYS A 77 -12.64 4.79 -9.61
C LYS A 77 -13.65 3.87 -8.92
N ALA A 78 -13.36 2.56 -8.88
CA ALA A 78 -14.20 1.58 -8.23
C ALA A 78 -14.39 1.94 -6.75
N ALA A 79 -15.66 2.05 -6.31
CA ALA A 79 -15.97 2.33 -4.91
C ALA A 79 -15.62 1.14 -4.00
N GLU A 80 -15.79 -0.06 -4.51
CA GLU A 80 -15.50 -1.31 -3.81
C GLU A 80 -14.70 -2.25 -4.72
N VAL A 81 -13.74 -2.94 -4.15
CA VAL A 81 -12.92 -3.94 -4.83
C VAL A 81 -13.02 -5.25 -4.07
N SER A 82 -13.38 -6.32 -4.78
CA SER A 82 -13.38 -7.69 -4.25
C SER A 82 -12.18 -8.45 -4.79
N ALA A 83 -11.47 -9.16 -3.93
CA ALA A 83 -10.38 -10.05 -4.30
C ALA A 83 -10.71 -11.49 -3.88
N LEU A 84 -10.76 -12.38 -4.87
CA LEU A 84 -10.97 -13.82 -4.69
C LEU A 84 -9.67 -14.55 -4.98
N ILE A 85 -9.22 -15.33 -4.01
CA ILE A 85 -8.03 -16.16 -4.09
C ILE A 85 -8.51 -17.62 -4.07
N THR A 86 -8.22 -18.37 -5.11
CA THR A 86 -8.71 -19.74 -5.27
C THR A 86 -7.62 -20.68 -5.76
N GLY A 87 -7.73 -21.99 -5.43
CA GLY A 87 -6.83 -23.04 -5.90
C GLY A 87 -5.46 -23.08 -5.20
N PHE A 88 -5.32 -22.42 -4.05
CA PHE A 88 -4.10 -22.39 -3.24
C PHE A 88 -4.32 -23.03 -1.86
N THR A 89 -3.24 -23.41 -1.20
CA THR A 89 -3.28 -23.80 0.21
C THR A 89 -3.62 -22.61 1.11
N PRO A 90 -4.14 -22.81 2.34
CA PRO A 90 -4.46 -21.70 3.25
C PRO A 90 -3.28 -20.74 3.48
N ALA A 91 -2.06 -21.27 3.64
CA ALA A 91 -0.86 -20.45 3.83
C ALA A 91 -0.51 -19.59 2.59
N GLN A 92 -0.72 -20.15 1.39
CA GLN A 92 -0.54 -19.42 0.13
C GLN A 92 -1.63 -18.34 -0.04
N CYS A 93 -2.89 -18.67 0.27
CA CYS A 93 -3.99 -17.70 0.26
C CYS A 93 -3.69 -16.51 1.17
N GLU A 94 -3.24 -16.76 2.41
CA GLU A 94 -2.89 -15.72 3.36
C GLU A 94 -1.75 -14.83 2.83
N ARG A 95 -0.69 -15.41 2.26
CA ARG A 95 0.43 -14.68 1.65
C ARG A 95 -0.01 -13.81 0.47
N ILE A 96 -0.88 -14.33 -0.38
CA ILE A 96 -1.41 -13.59 -1.55
C ILE A 96 -2.32 -12.45 -1.08
N ALA A 97 -3.20 -12.72 -0.11
CA ALA A 97 -4.09 -11.72 0.47
C ALA A 97 -3.31 -10.57 1.14
N GLU A 98 -2.23 -10.90 1.86
CA GLU A 98 -1.32 -9.91 2.44
C GLU A 98 -0.75 -8.97 1.38
N ALA A 99 -0.29 -9.51 0.25
CA ALA A 99 0.25 -8.70 -0.85
C ALA A 99 -0.81 -7.78 -1.48
N ILE A 100 -2.02 -8.29 -1.72
CA ILE A 100 -3.15 -7.48 -2.24
C ILE A 100 -3.55 -6.40 -1.24
N TYR A 101 -3.62 -6.76 0.05
CA TYR A 101 -3.98 -5.82 1.10
C TYR A 101 -2.94 -4.70 1.25
N ALA A 102 -1.65 -5.04 1.27
CA ALA A 102 -0.56 -4.07 1.29
C ALA A 102 -0.61 -3.12 0.09
N ALA A 103 -0.87 -3.64 -1.11
CA ALA A 103 -1.02 -2.85 -2.32
C ALA A 103 -2.22 -1.90 -2.26
N ALA A 104 -3.37 -2.36 -1.73
CA ALA A 104 -4.57 -1.56 -1.57
C ALA A 104 -4.36 -0.44 -0.54
N LEU A 105 -3.75 -0.73 0.60
CA LEU A 105 -3.41 0.26 1.63
C LEU A 105 -2.44 1.32 1.08
N ALA A 106 -1.44 0.92 0.30
CA ALA A 106 -0.50 1.84 -0.33
C ALA A 106 -1.19 2.74 -1.38
N ALA A 107 -2.16 2.21 -2.14
CA ALA A 107 -2.95 2.97 -3.10
C ALA A 107 -3.93 3.93 -2.41
N ALA A 108 -4.49 3.53 -1.26
CA ALA A 108 -5.42 4.34 -0.47
C ALA A 108 -4.74 5.44 0.36
N ALA A 109 -3.43 5.37 0.55
CA ALA A 109 -2.69 6.33 1.36
C ALA A 109 -2.81 7.75 0.78
N ALA A 110 -3.44 8.65 1.53
CA ALA A 110 -3.56 10.05 1.17
C ALA A 110 -2.20 10.77 1.34
N LEU A 111 -1.52 11.04 0.25
CA LEU A 111 -0.26 11.77 0.26
C LEU A 111 -0.52 13.28 0.05
N PRO A 112 0.34 14.16 0.62
CA PRO A 112 0.26 15.59 0.38
C PRO A 112 0.31 15.91 -1.12
N SER A 113 -0.57 16.78 -1.56
CA SER A 113 -0.58 17.28 -2.93
C SER A 113 -0.80 18.78 -2.90
N PHE A 114 0.09 19.49 -3.57
CA PHE A 114 0.02 20.96 -3.75
C PHE A 114 -0.62 21.36 -5.08
N LYS A 115 -1.16 20.37 -5.82
CA LYS A 115 -1.92 20.60 -7.07
C LYS A 115 -3.31 21.14 -6.75
N LYS A 116 -3.82 22.06 -7.61
CA LYS A 116 -5.18 22.62 -7.51
C LYS A 116 -6.27 21.53 -7.56
N ASN A 117 -6.12 20.54 -8.43
CA ASN A 117 -7.04 19.43 -8.56
C ASN A 117 -6.43 18.20 -7.91
N ARG A 118 -7.09 17.68 -6.89
CA ARG A 118 -6.72 16.41 -6.25
C ARG A 118 -7.58 15.31 -6.84
N ASP A 119 -6.98 14.42 -7.60
CA ASP A 119 -7.63 13.16 -7.97
C ASP A 119 -7.68 12.25 -6.74
N LYS A 120 -8.88 12.09 -6.19
CA LYS A 120 -9.13 11.06 -5.16
C LYS A 120 -9.24 9.72 -5.89
N GLN A 121 -8.19 8.91 -5.84
CA GLN A 121 -8.13 7.61 -6.50
C GLN A 121 -7.87 6.50 -5.47
N ALA A 122 -8.79 6.25 -4.56
CA ALA A 122 -8.67 5.10 -3.69
C ALA A 122 -9.98 4.32 -3.68
N PRO A 123 -9.95 2.97 -3.75
CA PRO A 123 -11.14 2.18 -3.50
C PRO A 123 -11.58 2.42 -2.05
N GLY A 124 -12.87 2.65 -1.85
CA GLY A 124 -13.42 2.90 -0.51
C GLY A 124 -13.38 1.66 0.38
N LYS A 125 -13.56 0.47 -0.23
CA LYS A 125 -13.57 -0.81 0.47
C LYS A 125 -12.85 -1.90 -0.33
N LEU A 126 -12.13 -2.77 0.40
CA LEU A 126 -11.54 -4.00 -0.13
C LEU A 126 -12.15 -5.20 0.61
N HIS A 127 -12.75 -6.11 -0.15
CA HIS A 127 -13.25 -7.40 0.35
C HIS A 127 -12.27 -8.50 -0.05
N LEU A 128 -11.76 -9.25 0.93
CA LEU A 128 -10.88 -10.41 0.71
C LEU A 128 -11.69 -11.68 0.94
N TYR A 129 -11.87 -12.49 -0.12
CA TYR A 129 -12.59 -13.76 -0.04
C TYR A 129 -11.60 -14.93 0.02
N GLY A 130 -11.92 -15.90 0.85
CA GLY A 130 -11.09 -17.11 1.06
C GLY A 130 -9.99 -16.93 2.12
N VAL A 131 -10.01 -15.84 2.87
CA VAL A 131 -9.00 -15.55 3.92
C VAL A 131 -9.69 -15.02 5.17
N ALA A 132 -9.33 -15.57 6.33
CA ALA A 132 -9.79 -15.06 7.62
C ALA A 132 -8.97 -13.83 8.05
N ASP A 133 -9.54 -12.98 8.93
CA ASP A 133 -8.76 -11.92 9.59
C ASP A 133 -7.66 -12.57 10.44
N SER A 134 -6.43 -12.17 10.19
CA SER A 134 -5.25 -12.76 10.81
C SER A 134 -4.34 -11.71 11.45
N ALA A 135 -3.48 -12.17 12.36
CA ALA A 135 -2.43 -11.35 12.96
C ALA A 135 -1.51 -10.75 11.87
N ARG A 136 -1.33 -11.47 10.76
CA ARG A 136 -0.53 -11.04 9.62
C ARG A 136 -1.15 -9.82 8.92
N LEU A 137 -2.46 -9.82 8.66
CA LEU A 137 -3.15 -8.66 8.06
C LEU A 137 -3.13 -7.44 8.99
N ARG A 138 -3.26 -7.63 10.30
CA ARG A 138 -3.12 -6.54 11.28
C ARG A 138 -1.71 -5.93 11.28
N ARG A 139 -0.68 -6.79 11.19
CA ARG A 139 0.72 -6.35 11.04
C ARG A 139 0.93 -5.56 9.75
N THR A 140 0.45 -6.08 8.62
CA THR A 140 0.52 -5.40 7.31
C THR A 140 -0.12 -4.02 7.35
N ARG A 141 -1.25 -3.87 8.05
CA ARG A 141 -1.87 -2.56 8.27
C ARG A 141 -0.95 -1.61 9.02
N ALA A 142 -0.38 -2.04 10.14
CA ALA A 142 0.52 -1.21 10.94
C ALA A 142 1.77 -0.78 10.14
N GLU A 143 2.35 -1.70 9.37
CA GLU A 143 3.47 -1.42 8.48
C GLU A 143 3.08 -0.41 7.37
N ALA A 144 1.89 -0.55 6.78
CA ALA A 144 1.40 0.37 5.77
C ALA A 144 1.13 1.79 6.34
N GLU A 145 0.60 1.89 7.57
CA GLU A 145 0.40 3.16 8.27
C GLU A 145 1.74 3.86 8.55
N GLY A 146 2.75 3.12 9.01
CA GLY A 146 4.11 3.63 9.20
C GLY A 146 4.75 4.11 7.89
N ASN A 147 4.63 3.32 6.82
CA ASN A 147 5.11 3.68 5.49
C ASN A 147 4.37 4.91 4.92
N ALA A 148 3.05 5.02 5.14
CA ALA A 148 2.28 6.18 4.70
C ALA A 148 2.72 7.45 5.42
N LEU A 149 2.98 7.37 6.74
CA LEU A 149 3.52 8.48 7.52
C LEU A 149 4.91 8.90 7.02
N ALA A 150 5.84 7.96 6.82
CA ALA A 150 7.17 8.25 6.29
C ALA A 150 7.09 8.94 4.92
N ARG A 151 6.28 8.40 4.01
CA ARG A 151 6.04 9.00 2.68
C ARG A 151 5.40 10.39 2.77
N HIS A 152 4.45 10.59 3.69
CA HIS A 152 3.83 11.88 3.94
C HIS A 152 4.89 12.92 4.33
N LEU A 153 5.75 12.59 5.29
CA LEU A 153 6.79 13.50 5.77
C LEU A 153 7.85 13.80 4.71
N THR A 154 8.27 12.81 3.92
CA THR A 154 9.30 13.00 2.88
C THR A 154 8.82 13.78 1.65
N ILE A 155 7.51 13.86 1.41
CA ILE A 155 6.93 14.63 0.30
C ILE A 155 6.78 16.12 0.67
N LEU A 156 6.67 16.43 1.95
CA LEU A 156 6.51 17.82 2.39
C LEU A 156 7.76 18.64 2.06
N PRO A 157 7.62 19.79 1.40
CA PRO A 157 8.74 20.67 1.14
C PRO A 157 9.22 21.35 2.44
N SER A 158 10.47 21.82 2.44
CA SER A 158 11.14 22.35 3.63
C SER A 158 10.42 23.54 4.31
N ASN A 159 9.65 24.32 3.55
CA ASN A 159 8.81 25.40 4.09
C ASN A 159 7.55 24.90 4.81
N HIS A 160 7.16 23.64 4.63
CA HIS A 160 6.05 22.99 5.33
C HIS A 160 6.51 21.98 6.39
N LEU A 161 7.75 21.49 6.29
CA LEU A 161 8.33 20.57 7.27
C LEU A 161 9.61 21.18 7.85
N THR A 162 9.45 22.24 8.61
CA THR A 162 10.52 22.81 9.44
C THR A 162 10.79 21.92 10.66
N PRO A 163 11.94 22.08 11.38
CA PRO A 163 12.18 21.35 12.61
C PRO A 163 11.06 21.54 13.63
N THR A 164 10.53 22.74 13.79
CA THR A 164 9.36 23.03 14.64
C THR A 164 8.12 22.22 14.23
N GLU A 165 7.77 22.21 12.94
CA GLU A 165 6.61 21.47 12.46
C GLU A 165 6.81 19.95 12.56
N TYR A 166 8.02 19.46 12.27
CA TYR A 166 8.37 18.05 12.50
C TYR A 166 8.19 17.66 13.96
N MET A 167 8.68 18.48 14.88
CA MET A 167 8.53 18.25 16.32
C MET A 167 7.07 18.26 16.79
N LYS A 168 6.20 19.08 16.18
CA LYS A 168 4.76 19.02 16.43
C LYS A 168 4.16 17.66 16.04
N GLN A 169 4.57 17.10 14.90
CA GLN A 169 4.14 15.76 14.48
C GLN A 169 4.62 14.69 15.46
N VAL A 170 5.90 14.73 15.86
CA VAL A 170 6.47 13.77 16.83
C VAL A 170 5.70 13.82 18.16
N ARG A 171 5.41 15.03 18.69
CA ARG A 171 4.61 15.19 19.91
C ARG A 171 3.20 14.63 19.76
N ARG A 172 2.56 14.84 18.61
CA ARG A 172 1.23 14.27 18.34
C ARG A 172 1.26 12.76 18.34
N LEU A 173 2.22 12.14 17.67
CA LEU A 173 2.41 10.69 17.63
C LEU A 173 2.72 10.14 19.03
N ALA A 174 3.62 10.77 19.77
CA ALA A 174 3.95 10.37 21.13
C ALA A 174 2.71 10.35 22.04
N ARG A 175 1.83 11.34 21.94
CA ARG A 175 0.56 11.37 22.68
C ARG A 175 -0.39 10.25 22.26
N SER A 176 -0.59 10.06 20.93
CA SER A 176 -1.52 9.06 20.42
C SER A 176 -1.09 7.63 20.73
N HIS A 177 0.21 7.37 20.73
CA HIS A 177 0.79 6.06 21.00
C HIS A 177 1.31 5.88 22.44
N ARG A 178 1.12 6.89 23.30
CA ARG A 178 1.59 6.88 24.70
C ARG A 178 3.10 6.65 24.83
N TRP A 179 3.90 7.18 23.89
CA TRP A 179 5.36 7.10 23.95
C TRP A 179 5.90 8.11 24.97
N LYS A 180 6.98 7.74 25.64
CA LYS A 180 7.76 8.67 26.45
C LYS A 180 8.64 9.49 25.50
N LEU A 181 8.39 10.79 25.42
CA LEU A 181 9.14 11.71 24.58
C LEU A 181 10.04 12.60 25.43
N LYS A 182 11.33 12.64 25.10
CA LYS A 182 12.29 13.57 25.68
C LYS A 182 12.90 14.38 24.53
N PHE A 183 12.93 15.70 24.70
CA PHE A 183 13.47 16.59 23.67
C PHE A 183 14.63 17.40 24.23
N TYR A 184 15.72 17.46 23.51
CA TYR A 184 16.91 18.24 23.80
C TYR A 184 17.03 19.35 22.77
N ASP A 185 16.88 20.60 23.21
CA ASP A 185 17.06 21.77 22.37
C ASP A 185 18.56 22.08 22.13
N VAL A 186 18.83 23.01 21.22
CA VAL A 186 20.21 23.41 20.86
C VAL A 186 21.02 23.83 22.08
N LYS A 187 20.42 24.61 23.00
CA LYS A 187 21.11 25.08 24.23
C LYS A 187 21.50 23.94 25.15
N THR A 188 20.63 22.96 25.30
CA THR A 188 20.89 21.76 26.10
C THR A 188 21.97 20.90 25.44
N LEU A 189 21.92 20.72 24.12
CA LEU A 189 22.93 19.96 23.36
C LEU A 189 24.32 20.64 23.40
N GLN A 190 24.37 21.97 23.36
CA GLN A 190 25.62 22.71 23.55
C GLN A 190 26.23 22.44 24.93
N ARG A 191 25.43 22.51 25.99
CA ARG A 191 25.90 22.19 27.36
C ARG A 191 26.37 20.73 27.51
N MET A 192 25.80 19.80 26.73
CA MET A 192 26.18 18.40 26.70
C MET A 192 27.43 18.14 25.83
N GLY A 193 28.01 19.15 25.19
CA GLY A 193 29.19 19.00 24.34
C GLY A 193 28.91 18.40 22.96
N ALA A 194 27.65 18.46 22.46
CA ALA A 194 27.27 17.95 21.14
C ALA A 194 27.75 18.88 20.01
N GLY A 195 29.11 19.04 19.87
CA GLY A 195 29.75 20.00 18.99
C GLY A 195 29.37 19.84 17.52
N ALA A 196 29.37 18.62 16.99
CA ALA A 196 29.02 18.35 15.60
C ALA A 196 27.58 18.74 15.28
N PHE A 197 26.63 18.42 16.17
CA PHE A 197 25.22 18.81 16.00
C PHE A 197 25.06 20.36 16.01
N THR A 198 25.71 21.02 16.96
CA THR A 198 25.62 22.48 17.10
C THR A 198 26.27 23.21 15.92
N ALA A 199 27.36 22.70 15.39
CA ALA A 199 28.01 23.24 14.20
C ALA A 199 27.07 23.22 12.96
N VAL A 200 26.34 22.12 12.77
CA VAL A 200 25.33 22.03 11.69
C VAL A 200 24.14 22.95 11.95
N ALA A 201 23.67 23.00 13.21
CA ALA A 201 22.52 23.82 13.57
C ALA A 201 22.78 25.34 13.43
N GLN A 202 24.02 25.80 13.51
CA GLN A 202 24.41 27.22 13.30
C GLN A 202 24.09 27.75 11.90
N GLY A 203 23.97 26.89 10.90
CA GLY A 203 23.60 27.28 9.54
C GLY A 203 22.15 27.74 9.37
N SER A 204 21.29 27.51 10.38
CA SER A 204 19.90 27.92 10.35
C SER A 204 19.71 29.27 11.05
N PRO A 205 18.96 30.22 10.45
CA PRO A 205 18.60 31.48 11.10
C PRO A 205 17.62 31.28 12.26
N VAL A 206 16.99 30.10 12.35
CA VAL A 206 16.01 29.75 13.39
C VAL A 206 16.60 28.66 14.29
N ALA A 207 16.72 28.96 15.59
CA ALA A 207 17.31 28.02 16.59
C ALA A 207 16.26 27.03 17.08
N ASP A 208 15.57 26.32 16.17
CA ASP A 208 14.49 25.36 16.48
C ASP A 208 14.91 23.89 16.31
N ALA A 209 16.17 23.62 16.00
CA ALA A 209 16.73 22.29 15.90
C ALA A 209 16.81 21.60 17.27
N GLY A 210 16.84 20.26 17.30
CA GLY A 210 16.97 19.48 18.51
C GLY A 210 16.96 17.99 18.22
N ILE A 211 17.11 17.20 19.28
CA ILE A 211 17.03 15.73 19.27
C ILE A 211 15.86 15.29 20.14
N ALA A 212 15.02 14.38 19.59
CA ALA A 212 13.86 13.81 20.27
C ALA A 212 14.04 12.32 20.51
#